data_5d1ea14dd389a8ca355b4152800b1d48
#
_entry.id   5d1ea14dd389a8ca355b4152800b1d48
#
_cell.length_a   1.000
_cell.length_b   1.000
_cell.length_c   1.000
_cell.angle_alpha   90.00
_cell.angle_beta   90.00
_cell.angle_gamma   90.00
#
_symmetry.space_group_name_H-M   'P 1'
#
loop_
_entity.id
_entity.type
_entity.pdbx_description
1 polymer ?
#
loop_
_entity_poly.entity_id
_entity_poly.type
_entity_poly.pdbx_seq_one_letter_code
_entity_poly.pdbx_strand_id
1 'polypeptide(L)'
;LLAMSLIIGILVDDATVVLENIQRHLDMGKEKRLAAADGRQEIGFSALSITLVDVVVFIPILFLQVFVADMLKQFSVVVVTSTLTSLLVGFTLTPWMASRIGKKEDLKPTNIFNRFLLGFEHLLESFIEWYGRRLEWVLRHKLVFTGIVLLLFAMTLGIMRQGIIGQELISTGDQGKFRLNLEFDKST
;
A
#
# COMPACT_ATOMS: atom_id res chain seq x y z
N LEU A 1 -12.26 5.95 -11.41
CA LEU A 1 -12.65 5.71 -10.02
C LEU A 1 -11.81 4.61 -9.37
N LEU A 2 -11.64 3.43 -9.96
CA LEU A 2 -10.82 2.33 -9.42
C LEU A 2 -9.36 2.74 -9.17
N ALA A 3 -8.73 3.43 -10.12
CA ALA A 3 -7.38 3.96 -9.95
C ALA A 3 -7.29 4.93 -8.78
N MET A 4 -8.24 5.84 -8.64
CA MET A 4 -8.28 6.79 -7.53
C MET A 4 -8.42 6.11 -6.16
N SER A 5 -9.25 5.07 -6.06
CA SER A 5 -9.41 4.32 -4.81
C SER A 5 -8.11 3.62 -4.37
N LEU A 6 -7.37 3.04 -5.32
CA LEU A 6 -6.08 2.41 -5.04
C LEU A 6 -5.01 3.44 -4.64
N ILE A 7 -4.99 4.56 -5.34
CA ILE A 7 -3.98 5.60 -5.13
C ILE A 7 -4.12 6.27 -3.76
N ILE A 8 -5.33 6.43 -3.24
CA ILE A 8 -5.54 7.00 -1.89
C ILE A 8 -4.73 6.23 -0.84
N GLY A 9 -4.69 4.90 -0.94
CA GLY A 9 -3.86 4.07 -0.05
C GLY A 9 -2.37 4.41 -0.16
N ILE A 10 -1.84 4.48 -1.38
CA ILE A 10 -0.42 4.78 -1.64
C ILE A 10 -0.06 6.20 -1.18
N LEU A 11 -0.94 7.18 -1.44
CA LEU A 11 -0.72 8.59 -1.05
C LEU A 11 -0.65 8.78 0.47
N VAL A 12 -1.54 8.09 1.19
CA VAL A 12 -1.59 8.17 2.66
C VAL A 12 -0.35 7.53 3.27
N ASP A 13 0.11 6.42 2.71
CA ASP A 13 1.25 5.65 3.20
C ASP A 13 2.54 6.49 3.18
N ASP A 14 2.86 7.12 2.06
CA ASP A 14 4.05 7.96 1.92
C ASP A 14 4.08 9.10 2.96
N ALA A 15 2.97 9.81 3.12
CA ALA A 15 2.88 10.93 4.07
C ALA A 15 2.96 10.45 5.53
N THR A 16 2.36 9.30 5.83
CA THR A 16 2.33 8.73 7.18
C THR A 16 3.73 8.32 7.64
N VAL A 17 4.50 7.64 6.80
CA VAL A 17 5.87 7.21 7.12
C VAL A 17 6.77 8.41 7.40
N VAL A 18 6.64 9.50 6.61
CA VAL A 18 7.39 10.74 6.84
C VAL A 18 7.01 11.38 8.18
N LEU A 19 5.70 11.49 8.46
CA LEU A 19 5.20 12.07 9.70
C LEU A 19 5.62 11.26 10.93
N GLU A 20 5.51 9.94 10.88
CA GLU A 20 5.89 9.04 11.96
C GLU A 20 7.37 9.21 12.33
N ASN A 21 8.26 9.25 11.32
CA ASN A 21 9.67 9.42 11.58
C ASN A 21 10.00 10.82 12.14
N ILE A 22 9.32 11.87 11.66
CA ILE A 22 9.45 13.21 12.22
C ILE A 22 8.97 13.23 13.68
N GLN A 23 7.84 12.59 13.99
CA GLN A 23 7.32 12.48 15.35
C GLN A 23 8.30 11.76 16.27
N ARG A 24 8.89 10.66 15.82
CA ARG A 24 9.95 9.95 16.56
C ARG A 24 11.12 10.88 16.92
N HIS A 25 11.56 11.72 15.99
CA HIS A 25 12.62 12.71 16.29
C HIS A 25 12.18 13.80 17.26
N LEU A 26 10.90 14.19 17.23
CA LEU A 26 10.32 15.11 18.22
C LEU A 26 10.30 14.48 19.62
N ASP A 27 9.95 13.21 19.72
CA ASP A 27 9.88 12.46 20.98
C ASP A 27 11.28 12.27 21.61
N MET A 28 12.31 12.16 20.76
CA MET A 28 13.71 12.20 21.19
C MET A 28 14.15 13.57 21.75
N GLY A 29 13.29 14.60 21.74
CA GLY A 29 13.56 15.92 22.29
C GLY A 29 14.20 16.92 21.33
N LYS A 30 14.28 16.62 20.05
CA LYS A 30 14.83 17.55 19.05
C LYS A 30 13.88 18.74 18.83
N GLU A 31 14.46 19.88 18.47
CA GLU A 31 13.70 21.05 18.03
C GLU A 31 12.88 20.71 16.75
N LYS A 32 11.68 21.25 16.61
CA LYS A 32 10.73 20.95 15.52
C LYS A 32 11.34 21.02 14.13
N ARG A 33 12.18 22.04 13.88
CA ARG A 33 12.84 22.20 12.57
C ARG A 33 13.88 21.13 12.32
N LEU A 34 14.67 20.81 13.34
CA LEU A 34 15.68 19.75 13.26
C LEU A 34 15.03 18.38 13.16
N ALA A 35 13.98 18.11 13.95
CA ALA A 35 13.22 16.89 13.87
C ALA A 35 12.61 16.66 12.48
N ALA A 36 12.06 17.70 11.86
CA ALA A 36 11.51 17.63 10.52
C ALA A 36 12.60 17.40 9.44
N ALA A 37 13.76 18.03 9.58
CA ALA A 37 14.89 17.87 8.65
C ALA A 37 15.50 16.46 8.76
N ASP A 38 15.85 16.05 9.98
CA ASP A 38 16.49 14.76 10.25
C ASP A 38 15.55 13.59 9.92
N GLY A 39 14.28 13.66 10.38
CA GLY A 39 13.28 12.66 10.12
C GLY A 39 13.02 12.44 8.62
N ARG A 40 12.94 13.54 7.85
CA ARG A 40 12.85 13.43 6.39
C ARG A 40 14.11 12.82 5.77
N GLN A 41 15.29 13.22 6.24
CA GLN A 41 16.57 12.77 5.65
C GLN A 41 16.79 11.28 5.89
N GLU A 42 16.45 10.78 7.06
CA GLU A 42 16.64 9.38 7.44
C GLU A 42 15.88 8.42 6.52
N ILE A 43 14.63 8.75 6.16
CA ILE A 43 13.78 7.89 5.33
C ILE A 43 13.79 8.27 3.84
N GLY A 44 14.46 9.35 3.49
CA GLY A 44 14.40 9.92 2.15
C GLY A 44 14.76 8.95 1.05
N PHE A 45 15.82 8.18 1.23
CA PHE A 45 16.26 7.19 0.24
C PHE A 45 15.27 6.01 0.13
N SER A 46 14.74 5.54 1.26
CA SER A 46 13.79 4.43 1.28
C SER A 46 12.48 4.82 0.58
N ALA A 47 11.92 5.99 0.88
CA ALA A 47 10.70 6.46 0.25
C ALA A 47 10.89 6.69 -1.26
N LEU A 48 12.02 7.30 -1.67
CA LEU A 48 12.37 7.46 -3.08
C LEU A 48 12.45 6.10 -3.79
N SER A 49 13.06 5.10 -3.15
CA SER A 49 13.19 3.76 -3.72
C SER A 49 11.84 3.07 -3.92
N ILE A 50 10.92 3.18 -2.96
CA ILE A 50 9.57 2.62 -3.06
C ILE A 50 8.81 3.28 -4.21
N THR A 51 8.79 4.61 -4.27
CA THR A 51 8.16 5.37 -5.35
C THR A 51 8.73 5.01 -6.73
N LEU A 52 10.06 4.82 -6.83
CA LEU A 52 10.70 4.41 -8.06
C LEU A 52 10.27 3.00 -8.50
N VAL A 53 10.13 2.07 -7.57
CA VAL A 53 9.63 0.72 -7.86
C VAL A 53 8.23 0.79 -8.43
N ASP A 54 7.32 1.57 -7.82
CA ASP A 54 5.96 1.74 -8.31
C ASP A 54 5.96 2.31 -9.74
N VAL A 55 6.71 3.36 -9.98
CA VAL A 55 6.84 3.99 -11.31
C VAL A 55 7.37 2.99 -12.35
N VAL A 56 8.44 2.24 -12.02
CA VAL A 56 9.05 1.25 -12.92
C VAL A 56 8.09 0.12 -13.27
N VAL A 57 7.24 -0.31 -12.35
CA VAL A 57 6.24 -1.35 -12.59
C VAL A 57 5.15 -0.87 -13.56
N PHE A 58 4.72 0.38 -13.44
CA PHE A 58 3.62 0.92 -14.26
C PHE A 58 4.06 1.50 -15.60
N ILE A 59 5.31 1.94 -15.76
CA ILE A 59 5.82 2.49 -17.03
C ILE A 59 5.69 1.49 -18.21
N PRO A 60 6.05 0.20 -18.10
CA PRO A 60 5.93 -0.75 -19.23
C PRO A 60 4.48 -0.90 -19.72
N ILE A 61 3.50 -0.74 -18.83
CA ILE A 61 2.08 -0.85 -19.19
C ILE A 61 1.65 0.26 -20.16
N LEU A 62 2.31 1.42 -20.11
CA LEU A 62 2.03 2.53 -21.02
C LEU A 62 2.36 2.20 -22.48
N PHE A 63 3.27 1.27 -22.71
CA PHE A 63 3.72 0.86 -24.04
C PHE A 63 2.98 -0.36 -24.60
N LEU A 64 2.08 -0.98 -23.82
CA LEU A 64 1.29 -2.11 -24.28
C LEU A 64 0.33 -1.70 -25.41
N GLN A 65 0.26 -2.51 -26.48
CA GLN A 65 -0.63 -2.30 -27.63
C GLN A 65 -1.63 -3.47 -27.75
N VAL A 66 -2.48 -3.64 -26.73
CA VAL A 66 -3.49 -4.71 -26.66
C VAL A 66 -4.87 -4.09 -26.49
N PHE A 67 -5.93 -4.78 -26.86
CA PHE A 67 -7.32 -4.27 -26.77
C PHE A 67 -7.73 -3.74 -25.38
N VAL A 68 -7.20 -4.34 -24.32
CA VAL A 68 -7.41 -3.89 -22.92
C VAL A 68 -6.42 -2.79 -22.51
N ALA A 69 -5.45 -2.47 -23.37
CA ALA A 69 -4.36 -1.55 -23.04
C ALA A 69 -4.83 -0.15 -22.72
N ASP A 70 -5.89 0.36 -23.35
CA ASP A 70 -6.33 1.74 -23.13
C ASP A 70 -6.84 1.98 -21.71
N MET A 71 -7.54 1.02 -21.12
CA MET A 71 -7.95 1.09 -19.71
C MET A 71 -6.75 0.99 -18.76
N LEU A 72 -5.81 0.07 -19.07
CA LEU A 72 -4.60 -0.11 -18.27
C LEU A 72 -3.64 1.08 -18.39
N LYS A 73 -3.54 1.71 -19.56
CA LYS A 73 -2.75 2.93 -19.76
C LYS A 73 -3.29 4.08 -18.94
N GLN A 74 -4.59 4.35 -19.00
CA GLN A 74 -5.22 5.40 -18.21
C GLN A 74 -4.98 5.17 -16.70
N PHE A 75 -5.15 3.93 -16.25
CA PHE A 75 -4.85 3.54 -14.88
C PHE A 75 -3.39 3.83 -14.52
N SER A 76 -2.44 3.40 -15.36
CA SER A 76 -1.00 3.57 -15.13
C SER A 76 -0.57 5.04 -15.12
N VAL A 77 -1.11 5.87 -16.02
CA VAL A 77 -0.83 7.31 -16.03
C VAL A 77 -1.27 7.95 -14.71
N VAL A 78 -2.47 7.62 -14.24
CA VAL A 78 -3.00 8.17 -12.98
C VAL A 78 -2.15 7.69 -11.80
N VAL A 79 -1.75 6.41 -11.75
CA VAL A 79 -0.88 5.90 -10.69
C VAL A 79 0.47 6.61 -10.70
N VAL A 80 1.18 6.61 -11.82
CA VAL A 80 2.52 7.22 -11.92
C VAL A 80 2.51 8.70 -11.55
N THR A 81 1.58 9.48 -12.10
CA THR A 81 1.50 10.91 -11.81
C THR A 81 1.17 11.18 -10.35
N SER A 82 0.24 10.41 -9.77
CA SER A 82 -0.14 10.57 -8.36
C SER A 82 0.98 10.17 -7.42
N THR A 83 1.66 9.05 -7.69
CA THR A 83 2.78 8.58 -6.85
C THR A 83 3.94 9.58 -6.86
N LEU A 84 4.30 10.15 -8.03
CA LEU A 84 5.32 11.20 -8.12
C LEU A 84 4.89 12.48 -7.38
N THR A 85 3.61 12.86 -7.48
CA THR A 85 3.06 14.01 -6.76
C THR A 85 3.07 13.77 -5.25
N SER A 86 2.72 12.55 -4.81
CA SER A 86 2.80 12.13 -3.41
C SER A 86 4.21 12.28 -2.85
N LEU A 87 5.19 11.76 -3.56
CA LEU A 87 6.60 11.91 -3.17
C LEU A 87 6.96 13.38 -2.98
N LEU A 88 6.60 14.24 -3.94
CA LEU A 88 6.90 15.66 -3.88
C LEU A 88 6.23 16.31 -2.65
N VAL A 89 4.96 16.03 -2.41
CA VAL A 89 4.22 16.55 -1.25
C VAL A 89 4.79 16.00 0.06
N GLY A 90 5.04 14.69 0.14
CA GLY A 90 5.61 14.03 1.31
C GLY A 90 6.99 14.59 1.70
N PHE A 91 7.78 14.99 0.72
CA PHE A 91 9.14 15.52 0.95
C PHE A 91 9.22 17.04 1.11
N THR A 92 8.16 17.76 0.78
CA THR A 92 8.15 19.24 0.86
C THR A 92 7.11 19.74 1.86
N LEU A 93 5.84 19.49 1.57
CA LEU A 93 4.73 20.03 2.37
C LEU A 93 4.64 19.37 3.74
N THR A 94 4.78 18.05 3.81
CA THR A 94 4.66 17.31 5.07
C THR A 94 5.70 17.72 6.11
N PRO A 95 7.03 17.76 5.82
CA PRO A 95 8.02 18.25 6.78
C PRO A 95 7.84 19.73 7.12
N TRP A 96 7.44 20.54 6.14
CA TRP A 96 7.18 21.97 6.38
C TRP A 96 6.03 22.16 7.37
N MET A 97 4.92 21.47 7.18
CA MET A 97 3.79 21.50 8.10
C MET A 97 4.18 20.95 9.48
N ALA A 98 4.86 19.80 9.54
CA ALA A 98 5.31 19.20 10.78
C ALA A 98 6.25 20.12 11.57
N SER A 99 7.12 20.87 10.89
CA SER A 99 8.00 21.86 11.53
C SER A 99 7.24 23.04 12.19
N ARG A 100 6.01 23.31 11.72
CA ARG A 100 5.17 24.40 12.24
C ARG A 100 4.20 23.93 13.31
N ILE A 101 3.51 22.83 13.03
CA ILE A 101 2.35 22.34 13.82
C ILE A 101 2.76 21.26 14.81
N GLY A 102 3.86 20.53 14.55
CA GLY A 102 4.34 19.43 15.38
C GLY A 102 4.38 19.81 16.86
N LYS A 103 3.78 18.99 17.70
CA LYS A 103 3.79 19.11 19.17
C LYS A 103 4.24 17.78 19.76
N LYS A 104 4.98 17.83 20.88
CA LYS A 104 5.09 16.65 21.73
C LYS A 104 3.70 16.32 22.26
N GLU A 105 3.23 15.14 21.97
CA GLU A 105 1.96 14.67 22.53
C GLU A 105 2.18 14.16 23.96
N ASP A 106 2.07 15.04 24.92
CA ASP A 106 1.78 14.65 26.30
C ASP A 106 0.26 14.39 26.40
N LEU A 107 -0.18 13.21 26.03
CA LEU A 107 -1.57 12.77 26.19
C LEU A 107 -1.92 12.68 27.68
N LYS A 108 -2.39 13.78 28.25
CA LYS A 108 -2.95 13.78 29.61
C LYS A 108 -4.36 13.19 29.56
N PRO A 109 -4.71 12.27 30.47
CA PRO A 109 -6.02 11.58 30.49
C PRO A 109 -7.16 12.49 30.97
N THR A 110 -7.23 13.72 30.45
CA THR A 110 -8.18 14.75 30.94
C THR A 110 -9.55 14.64 30.25
N ASN A 111 -9.65 14.04 29.08
CA ASN A 111 -10.88 13.92 28.28
C ASN A 111 -11.23 12.46 27.97
N ILE A 112 -12.55 12.16 27.83
CA ILE A 112 -13.04 10.83 27.43
C ILE A 112 -12.39 10.35 26.12
N PHE A 113 -12.14 11.26 25.19
CA PHE A 113 -11.46 10.98 23.93
C PHE A 113 -9.99 10.56 24.14
N ASN A 114 -9.27 11.22 25.04
CA ASN A 114 -7.89 10.86 25.38
C ASN A 114 -7.82 9.50 26.09
N ARG A 115 -8.82 9.15 26.91
CA ARG A 115 -8.91 7.82 27.53
C ARG A 115 -9.14 6.72 26.50
N PHE A 116 -9.93 6.99 25.47
CA PHE A 116 -10.12 6.06 24.36
C PHE A 116 -8.82 5.87 23.55
N LEU A 117 -8.12 6.97 23.25
CA LEU A 117 -6.81 6.95 22.57
C LEU A 117 -5.77 6.17 23.40
N LEU A 118 -5.65 6.42 24.69
CA LEU A 118 -4.74 5.68 25.58
C LEU A 118 -5.11 4.18 25.65
N GLY A 119 -6.40 3.84 25.66
CA GLY A 119 -6.84 2.45 25.62
C GLY A 119 -6.46 1.76 24.29
N PHE A 120 -6.55 2.48 23.19
CA PHE A 120 -6.12 2.00 21.88
C PHE A 120 -4.60 1.86 21.79
N GLU A 121 -3.84 2.80 22.36
CA GLU A 121 -2.38 2.74 22.45
C GLU A 121 -1.91 1.52 23.24
N HIS A 122 -2.49 1.25 24.42
CA HIS A 122 -2.21 0.04 25.18
C HIS A 122 -2.55 -1.25 24.44
N LEU A 123 -3.62 -1.24 23.65
CA LEU A 123 -3.99 -2.40 22.83
C LEU A 123 -2.97 -2.61 21.72
N LEU A 124 -2.50 -1.54 21.08
CA LEU A 124 -1.42 -1.58 20.09
C LEU A 124 -0.09 -2.06 20.68
N GLU A 125 0.30 -1.53 21.85
CA GLU A 125 1.51 -1.97 22.55
C GLU A 125 1.45 -3.46 22.88
N SER A 126 0.33 -3.95 23.42
CA SER A 126 0.13 -5.37 23.71
C SER A 126 0.22 -6.22 22.43
N PHE A 127 -0.33 -5.71 21.32
CA PHE A 127 -0.25 -6.37 20.02
C PHE A 127 1.19 -6.41 19.49
N ILE A 128 1.93 -5.31 19.60
CA ILE A 128 3.34 -5.22 19.21
C ILE A 128 4.20 -6.21 20.01
N GLU A 129 4.00 -6.29 21.32
CA GLU A 129 4.71 -7.25 22.15
C GLU A 129 4.36 -8.71 21.81
N TRP A 130 3.08 -8.99 21.58
CA TRP A 130 2.65 -10.32 21.14
C TRP A 130 3.26 -10.69 19.79
N TYR A 131 3.21 -9.75 18.83
CA TYR A 131 3.81 -9.93 17.51
C TYR A 131 5.33 -10.12 17.60
N GLY A 132 6.02 -9.33 18.40
CA GLY A 132 7.46 -9.44 18.62
C GLY A 132 7.86 -10.84 19.12
N ARG A 133 7.13 -11.38 20.10
CA ARG A 133 7.36 -12.76 20.60
C ARG A 133 7.13 -13.82 19.51
N ARG A 134 6.10 -13.64 18.66
CA ARG A 134 5.83 -14.55 17.54
C ARG A 134 6.90 -14.46 16.47
N LEU A 135 7.34 -13.24 16.16
CA LEU A 135 8.40 -13.00 15.19
C LEU A 135 9.73 -13.63 15.65
N GLU A 136 10.09 -13.49 16.92
CA GLU A 136 11.27 -14.13 17.46
C GLU A 136 11.22 -15.67 17.34
N TRP A 137 10.06 -16.26 17.59
CA TRP A 137 9.86 -17.70 17.40
C TRP A 137 10.04 -18.12 15.93
N VAL A 138 9.46 -17.36 14.99
CA VAL A 138 9.61 -17.60 13.54
C VAL A 138 11.07 -17.49 13.10
N LEU A 139 11.79 -16.48 13.57
CA LEU A 139 13.20 -16.27 13.24
C LEU A 139 14.09 -17.38 13.80
N ARG A 140 13.76 -17.92 14.97
CA ARG A 140 14.46 -19.09 15.54
C ARG A 140 14.17 -20.37 14.75
N HIS A 141 12.97 -20.51 14.18
CA HIS A 141 12.53 -21.71 13.46
C HIS A 141 12.35 -21.44 11.97
N LYS A 142 13.26 -20.68 11.38
CA LYS A 142 13.19 -20.25 9.97
C LYS A 142 12.92 -21.39 8.97
N LEU A 143 13.52 -22.57 9.18
CA LEU A 143 13.32 -23.72 8.30
C LEU A 143 11.90 -24.27 8.37
N VAL A 144 11.32 -24.33 9.58
CA VAL A 144 9.92 -24.78 9.78
C VAL A 144 8.97 -23.79 9.11
N PHE A 145 9.18 -22.49 9.32
CA PHE A 145 8.35 -21.46 8.72
C PHE A 145 8.45 -21.49 7.18
N THR A 146 9.66 -21.58 6.63
CA THR A 146 9.86 -21.72 5.18
C THR A 146 9.18 -22.96 4.65
N GLY A 147 9.24 -24.09 5.36
CA GLY A 147 8.54 -25.33 5.01
C GLY A 147 7.02 -25.15 4.95
N ILE A 148 6.44 -24.45 5.94
CA ILE A 148 5.00 -24.13 5.95
C ILE A 148 4.62 -23.26 4.75
N VAL A 149 5.39 -22.21 4.45
CA VAL A 149 5.14 -21.33 3.31
C VAL A 149 5.21 -22.09 1.99
N LEU A 150 6.21 -22.94 1.80
CA LEU A 150 6.34 -23.77 0.61
C LEU A 150 5.20 -24.78 0.48
N LEU A 151 4.75 -25.37 1.59
CA LEU A 151 3.62 -26.28 1.60
C LEU A 151 2.32 -25.57 1.22
N LEU A 152 2.05 -24.39 1.76
CA LEU A 152 0.90 -23.56 1.38
C LEU A 152 0.96 -23.17 -0.10
N PHE A 153 2.13 -22.80 -0.59
CA PHE A 153 2.33 -22.48 -1.99
C PHE A 153 2.06 -23.69 -2.91
N ALA A 154 2.60 -24.86 -2.55
CA ALA A 154 2.35 -26.10 -3.29
C ALA A 154 0.86 -26.50 -3.26
N MET A 155 0.19 -26.32 -2.12
CA MET A 155 -1.24 -26.55 -1.99
C MET A 155 -2.05 -25.62 -2.89
N THR A 156 -1.71 -24.34 -2.95
CA THR A 156 -2.34 -23.35 -3.83
C THR A 156 -2.18 -23.74 -5.31
N LEU A 157 -0.98 -24.13 -5.71
CA LEU A 157 -0.73 -24.62 -7.07
C LEU A 157 -1.50 -25.89 -7.38
N GLY A 158 -1.65 -26.81 -6.40
CA GLY A 158 -2.45 -28.01 -6.51
C GLY A 158 -3.92 -27.71 -6.76
N ILE A 159 -4.51 -26.76 -6.02
CA ILE A 159 -5.90 -26.32 -6.19
C ILE A 159 -6.11 -25.67 -7.55
N MET A 160 -5.17 -24.82 -8.00
CA MET A 160 -5.22 -24.22 -9.34
C MET A 160 -5.23 -25.29 -10.44
N ARG A 161 -4.41 -26.34 -10.29
CA ARG A 161 -4.29 -27.43 -11.28
C ARG A 161 -5.56 -28.29 -11.35
N GLN A 162 -6.34 -28.36 -10.29
CA GLN A 162 -7.61 -29.10 -10.26
C GLN A 162 -8.77 -28.33 -10.93
N GLY A 163 -8.54 -27.13 -11.45
CA GLY A 163 -9.56 -26.33 -12.14
C GLY A 163 -10.69 -25.81 -11.23
N ILE A 164 -10.52 -25.87 -9.92
CA ILE A 164 -11.51 -25.40 -8.93
C ILE A 164 -11.61 -23.86 -8.97
N ILE A 165 -10.53 -23.19 -9.36
CA ILE A 165 -10.49 -21.73 -9.55
C ILE A 165 -10.78 -21.47 -11.02
N GLY A 166 -11.96 -20.91 -11.33
CA GLY A 166 -12.31 -20.47 -12.68
C GLY A 166 -11.29 -19.46 -13.18
N GLN A 167 -10.67 -19.75 -14.34
CA GLN A 167 -9.73 -18.84 -15.00
C GLN A 167 -10.49 -17.84 -15.88
N GLU A 168 -11.40 -17.08 -15.31
CA GLU A 168 -12.06 -16.00 -16.04
C GLU A 168 -11.28 -14.70 -15.81
N LEU A 169 -10.52 -14.28 -16.80
CA LEU A 169 -9.83 -12.98 -16.81
C LEU A 169 -10.79 -11.79 -16.76
N ILE A 170 -11.98 -11.96 -17.30
CA ILE A 170 -13.07 -10.98 -17.26
C ILE A 170 -14.35 -11.78 -16.99
N SER A 171 -14.91 -11.60 -15.81
CA SER A 171 -16.25 -12.10 -15.54
C SER A 171 -17.20 -11.48 -16.57
N THR A 172 -17.72 -12.29 -17.48
CA THR A 172 -18.85 -11.91 -18.32
C THR A 172 -20.09 -11.88 -17.43
N GLY A 173 -20.15 -10.85 -16.54
CA GLY A 173 -21.38 -10.57 -15.82
C GLY A 173 -22.52 -10.53 -16.81
N ASP A 174 -23.62 -11.20 -16.47
CA ASP A 174 -24.82 -11.23 -17.29
C ASP A 174 -25.24 -9.77 -17.63
N GLN A 175 -24.88 -9.33 -18.84
CA GLN A 175 -25.16 -7.97 -19.32
C GLN A 175 -26.58 -7.88 -19.88
N GLY A 176 -27.39 -8.95 -19.76
CA GLY A 176 -28.71 -9.00 -20.38
C GLY A 176 -28.69 -8.91 -21.92
N LYS A 177 -27.51 -9.17 -22.52
CA LYS A 177 -27.32 -9.13 -23.98
C LYS A 177 -27.18 -10.54 -24.53
N PHE A 178 -28.05 -10.92 -25.45
CA PHE A 178 -27.90 -12.14 -26.23
C PHE A 178 -27.46 -11.78 -27.65
N ARG A 179 -26.56 -12.57 -28.21
CA ARG A 179 -26.14 -12.44 -29.62
C ARG A 179 -26.88 -13.48 -30.42
N LEU A 180 -27.65 -13.04 -31.41
CA LEU A 180 -28.23 -13.90 -32.44
C LEU A 180 -27.28 -13.90 -33.66
N ASN A 181 -26.62 -15.01 -33.90
CA ASN A 181 -25.89 -15.25 -35.15
C ASN A 181 -26.88 -15.87 -36.16
N LEU A 182 -27.34 -15.07 -37.13
CA LEU A 182 -28.14 -15.56 -38.24
C LEU A 182 -27.21 -15.96 -39.40
N GLU A 183 -27.02 -17.24 -39.59
CA GLU A 183 -26.38 -17.77 -40.81
C GLU A 183 -27.46 -17.92 -41.89
N PHE A 184 -27.37 -17.10 -42.94
CA PHE A 184 -28.17 -17.28 -44.13
C PHE A 184 -27.45 -18.23 -45.08
N ASP A 185 -28.15 -19.32 -45.43
CA ASP A 185 -27.65 -20.27 -46.43
C ASP A 185 -27.54 -19.55 -47.76
N LYS A 186 -26.33 -19.54 -48.35
CA LYS A 186 -26.09 -19.02 -49.69
C LYS A 186 -26.52 -20.07 -50.70
N SER A 187 -27.81 -20.32 -50.88
CA SER A 187 -28.30 -21.11 -51.99
C SER A 187 -28.92 -20.20 -53.06
N THR A 188 -28.17 -20.19 -54.19
CA THR A 188 -28.45 -19.66 -55.53
C THR A 188 -28.38 -18.18 -55.69
#